data_7dd351bc55975ae65234e75ca0c5b5e9
#
_entry.id   7dd351bc55975ae65234e75ca0c5b5e9
#
_cell.length_a   1.000
_cell.length_b   1.000
_cell.length_c   1.000
_cell.angle_alpha   90.00
_cell.angle_beta   90.00
_cell.angle_gamma   90.00
#
_symmetry.space_group_name_H-M   'P 1'
#
loop_
_entity.id
_entity.type
_entity.pdbx_description
1 polymer ?
#
loop_
_entity_poly.entity_id
_entity_poly.type
_entity_poly.pdbx_seq_one_letter_code
_entity_poly.pdbx_strand_id
1 'polypeptide(L)'
;MKKHDPVEWNFLEYMIRRLGFVNKWINWISTCLKSATVSVLVNGSPTKEFKPKRGLRQGDPLAPFLFLIMAEGLASLVREAIRIGVLEGIKVGEKEVEVTLLQFADDTLFVCQPNYQSILAIKAILCSFEVVSSLRVNFYKSKVGGVGISKMDMTIFSKCLNCG
;
A
#
# COMPACT_ATOMS: atom_id res chain seq x y z
N MET A 1 1.95 -14.51 -17.18
CA MET A 1 2.85 -14.60 -16.00
C MET A 1 2.17 -13.86 -14.85
N LYS A 2 1.72 -14.55 -13.82
CA LYS A 2 1.06 -13.90 -12.67
C LYS A 2 2.11 -13.05 -11.95
N LYS A 3 1.82 -11.75 -11.82
CA LYS A 3 2.71 -10.78 -11.21
C LYS A 3 2.74 -11.03 -9.69
N HIS A 4 3.87 -11.47 -9.15
CA HIS A 4 4.07 -11.47 -7.71
C HIS A 4 4.08 -10.01 -7.22
N ASP A 5 3.31 -9.73 -6.17
CA ASP A 5 3.40 -8.45 -5.49
C ASP A 5 4.79 -8.34 -4.85
N PRO A 6 5.61 -7.37 -5.23
CA PRO A 6 7.02 -7.31 -4.83
C PRO A 6 7.21 -6.78 -3.41
N VAL A 7 6.50 -7.35 -2.44
CA VAL A 7 6.57 -6.95 -1.03
C VAL A 7 8.00 -7.06 -0.49
N GLU A 8 8.50 -5.98 0.09
CA GLU A 8 9.81 -5.95 0.74
C GLU A 8 9.73 -6.57 2.14
N TRP A 9 10.48 -7.66 2.38
CA TRP A 9 10.38 -8.41 3.64
C TRP A 9 10.93 -7.64 4.84
N ASN A 10 11.92 -6.78 4.65
CA ASN A 10 12.45 -5.95 5.74
C ASN A 10 11.41 -4.96 6.24
N PHE A 11 10.64 -4.35 5.33
CA PHE A 11 9.54 -3.48 5.69
C PHE A 11 8.41 -4.25 6.38
N LEU A 12 8.08 -5.45 5.90
CA LEU A 12 7.10 -6.32 6.55
C LEU A 12 7.52 -6.67 7.99
N GLU A 13 8.77 -7.09 8.19
CA GLU A 13 9.30 -7.39 9.54
C GLU A 13 9.27 -6.14 10.44
N TYR A 14 9.60 -4.96 9.91
CA TYR A 14 9.47 -3.69 10.62
C TYR A 14 8.03 -3.43 11.05
N MET A 15 7.06 -3.60 10.16
CA MET A 15 5.64 -3.37 10.47
C MET A 15 5.13 -4.36 11.53
N ILE A 16 5.49 -5.64 11.43
CA ILE A 16 5.12 -6.66 12.42
C ILE A 16 5.64 -6.26 13.81
N ARG A 17 6.88 -5.76 13.91
CA ARG A 17 7.44 -5.24 15.18
C ARG A 17 6.69 -4.01 15.69
N ARG A 18 6.37 -3.08 14.81
CA ARG A 18 5.61 -1.85 15.14
C ARG A 18 4.21 -2.14 15.65
N LEU A 19 3.58 -3.20 15.17
CA LEU A 19 2.27 -3.68 15.63
C LEU A 19 2.33 -4.47 16.94
N GLY A 20 3.50 -4.62 17.55
CA GLY A 20 3.66 -5.25 18.86
C GLY A 20 3.69 -6.77 18.85
N PHE A 21 3.90 -7.42 17.71
CA PHE A 21 4.06 -8.87 17.67
C PHE A 21 5.34 -9.31 18.39
N VAL A 22 5.22 -10.40 19.15
CA VAL A 22 6.36 -10.96 19.88
C VAL A 22 7.41 -11.56 18.92
N ASN A 23 8.69 -11.54 19.33
CA ASN A 23 9.81 -12.01 18.51
C ASN A 23 9.63 -13.44 17.98
N LYS A 24 8.97 -14.33 18.72
CA LYS A 24 8.67 -15.69 18.30
C LYS A 24 7.86 -15.72 17.00
N TRP A 25 6.82 -14.87 16.88
CA TRP A 25 6.00 -14.72 15.68
C TRP A 25 6.80 -14.18 14.51
N ILE A 26 7.61 -13.14 14.76
CA ILE A 26 8.45 -12.52 13.74
C ILE A 26 9.40 -13.56 13.14
N ASN A 27 10.05 -14.36 14.00
CA ASN A 27 10.96 -15.41 13.56
C ASN A 27 10.25 -16.49 12.74
N TRP A 28 9.04 -16.86 13.13
CA TRP A 28 8.26 -17.85 12.36
C TRP A 28 7.91 -17.35 10.97
N ILE A 29 7.37 -16.14 10.86
CA ILE A 29 7.03 -15.51 9.58
C ILE A 29 8.28 -15.36 8.71
N SER A 30 9.37 -14.86 9.28
CA SER A 30 10.65 -14.71 8.56
C SER A 30 11.18 -16.07 8.07
N THR A 31 11.08 -17.12 8.87
CA THR A 31 11.48 -18.49 8.49
C THR A 31 10.60 -19.01 7.35
N CYS A 32 9.28 -18.85 7.44
CA CYS A 32 8.36 -19.26 6.37
C CYS A 32 8.70 -18.55 5.04
N LEU A 33 8.92 -17.25 5.06
CA LEU A 33 9.26 -16.47 3.86
C LEU A 33 10.62 -16.90 3.26
N LYS A 34 11.65 -17.07 4.10
CA LYS A 34 13.03 -17.36 3.67
C LYS A 34 13.28 -18.84 3.31
N SER A 35 12.44 -19.75 3.77
CA SER A 35 12.55 -21.19 3.44
C SER A 35 11.93 -21.55 2.09
N ALA A 36 11.11 -20.69 1.52
CA ALA A 36 10.45 -20.94 0.25
C ALA A 36 11.45 -21.06 -0.90
N THR A 37 11.29 -22.07 -1.74
CA THR A 37 12.00 -22.22 -3.03
C THR A 37 11.00 -22.15 -4.17
N VAL A 38 11.45 -21.65 -5.30
CA VAL A 38 10.64 -21.46 -6.52
C VAL A 38 11.42 -21.99 -7.71
N SER A 39 10.75 -22.73 -8.61
CA SER A 39 11.23 -23.03 -9.95
C SER A 39 10.25 -22.51 -10.97
N VAL A 40 10.72 -22.11 -12.12
CA VAL A 40 9.89 -21.61 -13.24
C VAL A 40 9.84 -22.69 -14.32
N LEU A 41 8.65 -22.95 -14.85
CA LEU A 41 8.49 -23.84 -16.01
C LEU A 41 8.81 -23.06 -17.29
N VAL A 42 9.82 -23.51 -18.00
CA VAL A 42 10.19 -23.01 -19.33
C VAL A 42 9.97 -24.15 -20.33
N ASN A 43 9.05 -23.96 -21.27
CA ASN A 43 8.66 -25.00 -22.25
C ASN A 43 8.34 -26.37 -21.60
N GLY A 44 7.66 -26.34 -20.45
CA GLY A 44 7.27 -27.55 -19.71
C GLY A 44 8.35 -28.16 -18.80
N SER A 45 9.59 -27.67 -18.86
CA SER A 45 10.69 -28.15 -18.00
C SER A 45 10.94 -27.17 -16.84
N PRO A 46 11.08 -27.67 -15.58
CA PRO A 46 11.38 -26.81 -14.45
C PRO A 46 12.85 -26.30 -14.51
N THR A 47 13.04 -25.02 -14.22
CA THR A 47 14.38 -24.48 -14.01
C THR A 47 14.98 -24.96 -12.69
N LYS A 48 16.28 -24.71 -12.49
CA LYS A 48 16.88 -24.87 -11.16
C LYS A 48 16.14 -24.02 -10.14
N GLU A 49 15.90 -24.59 -8.96
CA GLU A 49 15.26 -23.88 -7.84
C GLU A 49 16.09 -22.68 -7.40
N PHE A 50 15.41 -21.61 -7.05
CA PHE A 50 16.00 -20.41 -6.46
C PHE A 50 15.16 -19.91 -5.28
N LYS A 51 15.80 -19.20 -4.35
CA LYS A 51 15.12 -18.57 -3.22
C LYS A 51 14.71 -17.15 -3.59
N PRO A 52 13.41 -16.80 -3.50
CA PRO A 52 12.99 -15.42 -3.65
C PRO A 52 13.59 -14.57 -2.52
N LYS A 53 13.83 -13.30 -2.79
CA LYS A 53 14.33 -12.33 -1.79
C LYS A 53 13.25 -11.34 -1.35
N ARG A 54 12.09 -11.35 -2.00
CA ARG A 54 10.94 -10.48 -1.75
C ARG A 54 9.67 -11.09 -2.35
N GLY A 55 8.54 -10.50 -2.01
CA GLY A 55 7.22 -10.89 -2.52
C GLY A 55 6.51 -11.90 -1.63
N LEU A 56 5.19 -11.94 -1.78
CA LEU A 56 4.33 -12.92 -1.14
C LEU A 56 3.87 -13.93 -2.17
N ARG A 57 3.85 -15.21 -1.79
CA ARG A 57 3.42 -16.29 -2.67
C ARG A 57 1.91 -16.23 -2.86
N GLN A 58 1.45 -16.11 -4.08
CA GLN A 58 0.02 -16.15 -4.40
C GLN A 58 -0.54 -17.54 -4.07
N GLY A 59 -1.64 -17.56 -3.30
CA GLY A 59 -2.26 -18.81 -2.81
C GLY A 59 -1.68 -19.33 -1.48
N ASP A 60 -0.71 -18.63 -0.89
CA ASP A 60 -0.27 -18.90 0.47
C ASP A 60 -1.34 -18.40 1.46
N PRO A 61 -1.78 -19.21 2.43
CA PRO A 61 -2.78 -18.81 3.44
C PRO A 61 -2.35 -17.60 4.28
N LEU A 62 -1.06 -17.37 4.46
CA LEU A 62 -0.53 -16.22 5.20
C LEU A 62 -0.48 -14.95 4.36
N ALA A 63 -0.45 -15.03 3.02
CA ALA A 63 -0.27 -13.89 2.16
C ALA A 63 -1.31 -12.77 2.37
N PRO A 64 -2.63 -13.05 2.48
CA PRO A 64 -3.62 -12.00 2.75
C PRO A 64 -3.39 -11.28 4.08
N PHE A 65 -3.03 -12.04 5.13
CA PHE A 65 -2.74 -11.48 6.45
C PHE A 65 -1.48 -10.59 6.43
N LEU A 66 -0.42 -11.04 5.78
CA LEU A 66 0.81 -10.27 5.63
C LEU A 66 0.58 -9.01 4.77
N PHE A 67 -0.30 -9.09 3.76
CA PHE A 67 -0.70 -7.93 2.98
C PHE A 67 -1.44 -6.89 3.82
N LEU A 68 -2.33 -7.29 4.72
CA LEU A 68 -3.00 -6.37 5.67
C LEU A 68 -2.00 -5.66 6.58
N ILE A 69 -0.95 -6.35 7.04
CA ILE A 69 0.12 -5.72 7.82
C ILE A 69 0.85 -4.65 7.00
N MET A 70 1.09 -4.91 5.71
CA MET A 70 1.68 -3.93 4.81
C MET A 70 0.76 -2.73 4.58
N ALA A 71 -0.53 -2.98 4.36
CA ALA A 71 -1.55 -1.95 4.18
C ALA A 71 -1.66 -1.02 5.41
N GLU A 72 -1.48 -1.56 6.63
CA GLU A 72 -1.42 -0.79 7.86
C GLU A 72 -0.23 0.21 7.87
N GLY A 73 0.84 -0.10 7.13
CA GLY A 73 1.94 0.83 6.91
C GLY A 73 1.49 2.09 6.15
N LEU A 74 0.68 1.94 5.11
CA LEU A 74 0.09 3.07 4.39
C LEU A 74 -0.85 3.88 5.30
N ALA A 75 -1.73 3.19 6.03
CA ALA A 75 -2.63 3.83 6.98
C ALA A 75 -1.87 4.62 8.07
N SER A 76 -0.72 4.13 8.51
CA SER A 76 0.14 4.83 9.47
C SER A 76 0.71 6.12 8.92
N LEU A 77 1.13 6.15 7.65
CA LEU A 77 1.60 7.37 6.99
C LEU A 77 0.48 8.39 6.84
N VAL A 78 -0.74 7.96 6.51
CA VAL A 78 -1.92 8.83 6.42
C VAL A 78 -2.25 9.42 7.79
N ARG A 79 -2.30 8.62 8.86
CA ARG A 79 -2.54 9.11 10.22
C ARG A 79 -1.50 10.15 10.65
N GLU A 80 -0.24 9.95 10.29
CA GLU A 80 0.81 10.92 10.60
C GLU A 80 0.62 12.22 9.83
N ALA A 81 0.24 12.16 8.55
CA ALA A 81 -0.04 13.35 7.75
C ALA A 81 -1.23 14.16 8.31
N ILE A 82 -2.26 13.49 8.81
CA ILE A 82 -3.38 14.14 9.51
C ILE A 82 -2.88 14.78 10.81
N ARG A 83 -2.10 14.05 11.61
CA ARG A 83 -1.57 14.51 12.91
C ARG A 83 -0.75 15.78 12.77
N ILE A 84 0.04 15.93 11.73
CA ILE A 84 0.85 17.14 11.47
C ILE A 84 0.11 18.21 10.65
N GLY A 85 -1.17 17.98 10.31
CA GLY A 85 -2.03 18.97 9.67
C GLY A 85 -1.74 19.21 8.18
N VAL A 86 -1.06 18.30 7.48
CA VAL A 86 -0.80 18.43 6.03
C VAL A 86 -1.83 17.69 5.18
N LEU A 87 -2.64 16.83 5.78
CA LEU A 87 -3.74 16.12 5.14
C LEU A 87 -4.99 16.29 5.99
N GLU A 88 -6.08 16.72 5.37
CA GLU A 88 -7.37 16.90 6.02
C GLU A 88 -8.43 16.05 5.30
N GLY A 89 -9.10 15.18 6.05
CA GLY A 89 -10.16 14.33 5.56
C GLY A 89 -11.49 15.07 5.41
N ILE A 90 -12.51 14.31 5.11
CA ILE A 90 -13.90 14.80 5.15
C ILE A 90 -14.62 14.26 6.36
N LYS A 91 -15.44 15.07 6.99
CA LYS A 91 -16.32 14.67 8.08
C LYS A 91 -17.59 14.06 7.55
N VAL A 92 -17.96 12.87 8.03
CA VAL A 92 -19.10 12.11 7.57
C VAL A 92 -20.02 11.72 8.74
N GLY A 93 -21.31 11.82 8.51
CA GLY A 93 -22.35 11.44 9.45
C GLY A 93 -22.56 12.44 10.58
N GLU A 94 -23.56 12.16 11.43
CA GLU A 94 -23.93 13.03 12.57
C GLU A 94 -22.82 13.17 13.63
N LYS A 95 -21.95 12.16 13.73
CA LYS A 95 -20.82 12.15 14.67
C LYS A 95 -19.55 12.80 14.11
N GLU A 96 -19.64 13.41 12.93
CA GLU A 96 -18.50 14.07 12.26
C GLU A 96 -17.23 13.23 12.22
N VAL A 97 -17.35 11.94 11.91
CA VAL A 97 -16.19 11.05 11.80
C VAL A 97 -15.36 11.47 10.61
N GLU A 98 -14.09 11.80 10.86
CA GLU A 98 -13.15 12.14 9.78
C GLU A 98 -12.73 10.89 8.99
N VAL A 99 -12.97 10.91 7.69
CA VAL A 99 -12.61 9.84 6.76
C VAL A 99 -11.58 10.37 5.79
N THR A 100 -10.44 9.69 5.71
CA THR A 100 -9.33 10.06 4.82
C THR A 100 -8.87 8.89 3.96
N LEU A 101 -8.98 7.68 4.47
CA LEU A 101 -8.49 6.47 3.82
C LEU A 101 -9.49 5.34 4.00
N LEU A 102 -9.88 4.72 2.90
CA LEU A 102 -10.63 3.47 2.90
C LEU A 102 -9.84 2.43 2.11
N GLN A 103 -9.66 1.25 2.69
CA GLN A 103 -8.92 0.16 2.06
C GLN A 103 -9.80 -1.10 2.02
N PHE A 104 -9.81 -1.73 0.86
CA PHE A 104 -10.46 -3.01 0.65
C PHE A 104 -9.59 -3.89 -0.27
N ALA A 105 -9.01 -4.93 0.28
CA ALA A 105 -8.02 -5.78 -0.38
C ALA A 105 -6.88 -4.91 -0.99
N ASP A 106 -6.71 -4.93 -2.30
CA ASP A 106 -5.71 -4.16 -3.06
C ASP A 106 -6.21 -2.77 -3.51
N ASP A 107 -7.50 -2.48 -3.32
CA ASP A 107 -8.08 -1.19 -3.65
C ASP A 107 -7.95 -0.20 -2.48
N THR A 108 -7.58 1.03 -2.81
CA THR A 108 -7.41 2.11 -1.84
C THR A 108 -8.10 3.37 -2.34
N LEU A 109 -8.93 3.96 -1.49
CA LEU A 109 -9.60 5.23 -1.73
C LEU A 109 -9.09 6.27 -0.74
N PHE A 110 -8.50 7.34 -1.24
CA PHE A 110 -8.20 8.54 -0.46
C PHE A 110 -9.35 9.53 -0.58
N VAL A 111 -9.72 10.11 0.54
CA VAL A 111 -10.76 11.14 0.64
C VAL A 111 -10.17 12.33 1.38
N CYS A 112 -10.18 13.51 0.79
CA CYS A 112 -9.59 14.70 1.41
C CYS A 112 -10.31 15.98 0.98
N GLN A 113 -10.04 17.06 1.70
CA GLN A 113 -10.42 18.40 1.27
C GLN A 113 -9.72 18.75 -0.05
N PRO A 114 -10.41 19.43 -0.98
CA PRO A 114 -9.92 19.72 -2.33
C PRO A 114 -8.93 20.88 -2.34
N ASN A 115 -7.85 20.75 -1.63
CA ASN A 115 -6.77 21.74 -1.61
C ASN A 115 -5.45 21.13 -2.10
N TYR A 116 -4.58 21.99 -2.62
CA TYR A 116 -3.31 21.57 -3.22
C TYR A 116 -2.36 20.88 -2.22
N GLN A 117 -2.40 21.31 -0.96
CA GLN A 117 -1.59 20.72 0.12
C GLN A 117 -1.95 19.25 0.37
N SER A 118 -3.24 18.93 0.48
CA SER A 118 -3.73 17.56 0.64
C SER A 118 -3.32 16.67 -0.55
N ILE A 119 -3.43 17.18 -1.76
CA ILE A 119 -3.01 16.44 -2.97
C ILE A 119 -1.51 16.15 -2.98
N LEU A 120 -0.68 17.13 -2.60
CA LEU A 120 0.77 16.91 -2.48
C LEU A 120 1.10 15.93 -1.36
N ALA A 121 0.39 16.00 -0.23
CA ALA A 121 0.56 15.07 0.89
C ALA A 121 0.24 13.64 0.45
N ILE A 122 -0.87 13.40 -0.25
CA ILE A 122 -1.23 12.08 -0.79
C ILE A 122 -0.12 11.58 -1.74
N LYS A 123 0.36 12.43 -2.64
CA LYS A 123 1.46 12.06 -3.55
C LYS A 123 2.72 11.66 -2.77
N ALA A 124 3.11 12.45 -1.79
CA ALA A 124 4.29 12.17 -0.96
C ALA A 124 4.14 10.87 -0.18
N ILE A 125 2.95 10.61 0.40
CA ILE A 125 2.61 9.37 1.09
C ILE A 125 2.76 8.16 0.16
N LEU A 126 2.16 8.23 -1.03
CA LEU A 126 2.22 7.15 -2.01
C LEU A 126 3.66 6.87 -2.46
N CYS A 127 4.42 7.91 -2.81
CA CYS A 127 5.83 7.77 -3.18
C CYS A 127 6.67 7.17 -2.04
N SER A 128 6.48 7.64 -0.81
CA SER A 128 7.20 7.11 0.36
C SER A 128 6.87 5.65 0.61
N PHE A 129 5.58 5.30 0.52
CA PHE A 129 5.13 3.93 0.69
C PHE A 129 5.69 2.99 -0.40
N GLU A 130 5.72 3.42 -1.67
CA GLU A 130 6.33 2.65 -2.76
C GLU A 130 7.80 2.34 -2.50
N VAL A 131 8.55 3.33 -2.01
CA VAL A 131 9.99 3.18 -1.73
C VAL A 131 10.25 2.14 -0.65
N VAL A 132 9.49 2.18 0.45
CA VAL A 132 9.74 1.30 1.61
C VAL A 132 9.11 -0.08 1.46
N SER A 133 7.95 -0.18 0.82
CA SER A 133 7.20 -1.43 0.67
C SER A 133 7.55 -2.21 -0.59
N SER A 134 8.13 -1.54 -1.60
CA SER A 134 8.27 -1.99 -2.98
C SER A 134 6.95 -2.28 -3.70
N LEU A 135 5.80 -2.03 -3.07
CA LEU A 135 4.49 -2.07 -3.73
C LEU A 135 4.36 -0.84 -4.62
N ARG A 136 3.86 -1.02 -5.83
CA ARG A 136 3.72 0.08 -6.79
C ARG A 136 2.27 0.45 -7.00
N VAL A 137 1.98 1.75 -6.92
CA VAL A 137 0.67 2.30 -7.29
C VAL A 137 0.46 2.16 -8.80
N ASN A 138 -0.69 1.68 -9.20
CA ASN A 138 -1.05 1.61 -10.60
C ASN A 138 -1.77 2.89 -11.05
N PHE A 139 -1.01 3.94 -11.33
CA PHE A 139 -1.56 5.24 -11.73
C PHE A 139 -2.43 5.19 -12.99
N TYR A 140 -2.21 4.23 -13.90
CA TYR A 140 -3.06 4.05 -15.09
C TYR A 140 -4.48 3.58 -14.76
N LYS A 141 -4.64 2.85 -13.64
CA LYS A 141 -5.96 2.40 -13.16
C LYS A 141 -6.55 3.34 -12.13
N SER A 142 -5.73 4.20 -11.54
CA SER A 142 -6.15 5.16 -10.54
C SER A 142 -6.87 6.34 -11.19
N LYS A 143 -7.90 6.83 -10.51
CA LYS A 143 -8.70 7.97 -10.96
C LYS A 143 -8.84 9.00 -9.86
N VAL A 144 -8.97 10.26 -10.26
CA VAL A 144 -9.30 11.37 -9.38
C VAL A 144 -10.73 11.80 -9.67
N GLY A 145 -11.52 11.95 -8.64
CA GLY A 145 -12.90 12.45 -8.72
C GLY A 145 -13.12 13.53 -7.67
N GLY A 146 -14.06 14.42 -7.91
CA GLY A 146 -14.39 15.47 -6.94
C GLY A 146 -15.84 15.94 -7.07
N VAL A 147 -16.38 16.41 -5.97
CA VAL A 147 -17.73 16.99 -5.88
C VAL A 147 -17.59 18.47 -5.58
N GLY A 148 -18.24 19.32 -6.38
CA GLY A 148 -18.17 20.78 -6.19
C GLY A 148 -16.83 21.42 -6.57
N ILE A 149 -15.97 20.71 -7.32
CA ILE A 149 -14.63 21.19 -7.74
C ILE A 149 -14.68 21.66 -9.19
N SER A 150 -13.94 22.73 -9.51
CA SER A 150 -13.83 23.22 -10.88
C SER A 150 -13.13 22.19 -11.79
N LYS A 151 -13.47 22.17 -13.09
CA LYS A 151 -12.78 21.32 -14.07
C LYS A 151 -11.28 21.63 -14.15
N MET A 152 -10.91 22.87 -13.92
CA MET A 152 -9.51 23.32 -13.94
C MET A 152 -8.73 22.71 -12.78
N ASP A 153 -9.25 22.79 -11.56
CA ASP A 153 -8.62 22.20 -10.36
C ASP A 153 -8.53 20.68 -10.48
N MET A 154 -9.58 20.03 -10.99
CA MET A 154 -9.55 18.58 -11.25
C MET A 154 -8.42 18.19 -12.21
N THR A 155 -8.20 18.97 -13.26
CA THR A 155 -7.10 18.75 -14.20
C THR A 155 -5.74 18.94 -13.54
N ILE A 156 -5.59 19.91 -12.65
CA ILE A 156 -4.36 20.16 -11.90
C ILE A 156 -4.10 18.97 -10.93
N PHE A 157 -5.11 18.55 -10.20
CA PHE A 157 -4.99 17.45 -9.23
C PHE A 157 -4.65 16.11 -9.90
N SER A 158 -5.33 15.78 -11.01
CA SER A 158 -5.05 14.54 -11.74
C SER A 158 -3.64 14.53 -12.32
N LYS A 159 -3.17 15.65 -12.87
CA LYS A 159 -1.78 15.78 -13.33
C LYS A 159 -0.77 15.68 -12.19
N CYS A 160 -1.07 16.30 -11.04
CA CYS A 160 -0.20 16.23 -9.87
C CYS A 160 -0.04 14.77 -9.40
N LEU A 161 -1.12 14.00 -9.36
CA LEU A 161 -1.12 12.60 -8.94
C LEU A 161 -0.70 11.61 -10.03
N ASN A 162 -0.52 12.05 -11.28
CA ASN A 162 -0.31 11.22 -12.47
C ASN A 162 -1.45 10.20 -12.71
N CYS A 163 -2.69 10.59 -12.38
CA CYS A 163 -3.90 9.77 -12.55
C CYS A 163 -4.76 10.31 -13.70
N GLY A 164 -5.63 9.43 -14.26
CA GLY A 164 -6.61 9.79 -15.28
C GLY A 164 -7.89 10.39 -14.70
#